data_3ee5932b2615b214ec195b39f593ef11
#
_entry.id   3ee5932b2615b214ec195b39f593ef11
#
_cell.length_a   1.000
_cell.length_b   1.000
_cell.length_c   1.000
_cell.angle_alpha   90.00
_cell.angle_beta   90.00
_cell.angle_gamma   90.00
#
_symmetry.space_group_name_H-M   'P 1'
#
loop_
_entity.id
_entity.type
_entity.pdbx_description
1 polymer ?
#
loop_
_entity_poly.entity_id
_entity_poly.type
_entity_poly.pdbx_seq_one_letter_code
_entity_poly.pdbx_strand_id
1 'polypeptide(L)'
;MKTNKLMLSATAFLLLLAGVGCGNRTTKAESAVAAAEAAVGEALQIDDLLAGADSLAGKEVWIEGVCTHACKHGARKIFLMGSDDTQTIRVESGKLGKFDPQCVGSIVRVKGILREQRVDEDYLCSWEEQVRTQAGEQHGTTAAGCDSEKKARGETAATVEGRIADFRRKIAERNAAEGKPYLSFYFVEAQSYEFDR
;
A
#
# COMPACT_ATOMS: atom_id res chain seq x y z
N MET A 1 -60.83 28.10 43.49
CA MET A 1 -61.93 27.17 43.64
C MET A 1 -61.52 25.83 42.98
N LYS A 2 -61.63 24.78 43.82
CA LYS A 2 -61.76 23.36 43.50
C LYS A 2 -60.63 22.67 42.73
N THR A 3 -59.74 21.91 43.43
CA THR A 3 -59.88 20.51 43.91
C THR A 3 -60.16 19.55 42.76
N ASN A 4 -59.46 18.49 42.49
CA ASN A 4 -59.06 17.33 43.27
C ASN A 4 -58.32 16.32 42.43
N LYS A 5 -57.34 15.64 43.01
CA LYS A 5 -57.18 14.20 43.29
C LYS A 5 -56.66 13.37 42.13
N LEU A 6 -55.49 12.83 42.26
CA LEU A 6 -55.10 11.57 42.92
C LEU A 6 -55.70 10.32 42.28
N MET A 7 -54.87 9.49 41.65
CA MET A 7 -54.78 8.03 41.83
C MET A 7 -53.69 7.49 40.91
N LEU A 8 -52.68 7.07 41.42
CA LEU A 8 -51.97 5.80 41.68
C LEU A 8 -52.61 4.59 41.00
N SER A 9 -51.93 3.96 40.06
CA SER A 9 -52.02 2.52 39.90
C SER A 9 -50.76 1.98 39.20
N ALA A 10 -50.06 1.20 39.95
CA ALA A 10 -48.99 0.32 39.48
C ALA A 10 -49.63 -0.93 38.85
N THR A 11 -49.14 -1.37 37.75
CA THR A 11 -49.14 -2.81 37.39
C THR A 11 -47.97 -3.11 36.46
N ALA A 12 -47.15 -3.99 36.96
CA ALA A 12 -46.15 -4.75 36.24
C ALA A 12 -46.83 -5.72 35.29
N PHE A 13 -46.17 -6.06 34.20
CA PHE A 13 -46.12 -7.41 33.59
C PHE A 13 -45.42 -7.34 32.25
N LEU A 14 -44.33 -7.99 32.16
CA LEU A 14 -43.94 -9.29 31.59
C LEU A 14 -43.57 -9.27 30.11
N LEU A 15 -42.31 -9.56 29.92
CA LEU A 15 -41.67 -10.41 28.88
C LEU A 15 -42.46 -10.68 27.59
N LEU A 16 -41.82 -10.42 26.46
CA LEU A 16 -41.71 -11.44 25.41
C LEU A 16 -40.48 -11.20 24.54
N LEU A 17 -39.64 -12.21 24.50
CA LEU A 17 -38.57 -12.47 23.54
C LEU A 17 -39.13 -12.59 22.13
N ALA A 18 -38.39 -12.20 21.18
CA ALA A 18 -37.96 -12.89 19.98
C ALA A 18 -37.85 -11.93 18.78
N GLY A 19 -36.73 -11.94 18.13
CA GLY A 19 -36.53 -11.26 16.88
C GLY A 19 -35.05 -11.32 16.50
N VAL A 20 -34.54 -12.54 16.29
CA VAL A 20 -33.29 -12.77 15.57
C VAL A 20 -33.46 -12.18 14.19
N GLY A 21 -32.71 -11.15 13.89
CA GLY A 21 -32.52 -10.57 12.56
C GLY A 21 -31.04 -10.44 12.28
N CYS A 22 -30.40 -11.54 11.93
CA CYS A 22 -29.09 -11.50 11.27
C CYS A 22 -29.23 -10.76 9.94
N GLY A 23 -28.74 -9.57 9.88
CA GLY A 23 -28.53 -8.81 8.68
C GLY A 23 -27.11 -8.27 8.69
N ASN A 24 -26.14 -9.18 8.50
CA ASN A 24 -24.75 -8.81 8.33
C ASN A 24 -24.60 -8.12 6.98
N ARG A 25 -24.67 -6.79 6.98
CA ARG A 25 -24.15 -5.94 5.92
C ARG A 25 -23.03 -5.11 6.52
N THR A 26 -21.91 -5.77 6.78
CA THR A 26 -20.65 -5.09 6.95
C THR A 26 -20.25 -4.52 5.58
N THR A 27 -20.37 -3.22 5.47
CA THR A 27 -19.91 -2.50 4.29
C THR A 27 -18.40 -2.62 4.20
N LYS A 28 -17.89 -2.80 2.99
CA LYS A 28 -16.45 -2.94 2.66
C LYS A 28 -15.56 -1.82 3.24
N ALA A 29 -16.15 -0.73 3.69
CA ALA A 29 -15.47 0.39 4.34
C ALA A 29 -15.13 0.12 5.82
N GLU A 30 -15.95 -0.65 6.55
CA GLU A 30 -15.67 -0.99 7.96
C GLU A 30 -14.55 -2.03 8.10
N SER A 31 -14.40 -2.93 7.12
CA SER A 31 -13.27 -3.88 7.09
C SER A 31 -11.92 -3.17 6.92
N ALA A 32 -11.87 -2.09 6.12
CA ALA A 32 -10.63 -1.35 5.93
C ALA A 32 -10.22 -0.52 7.16
N VAL A 33 -11.20 -0.05 7.94
CA VAL A 33 -10.94 0.72 9.17
C VAL A 33 -10.54 -0.21 10.34
N ALA A 34 -11.12 -1.41 10.40
CA ALA A 34 -10.74 -2.42 11.39
C ALA A 34 -9.30 -2.95 11.19
N ALA A 35 -8.81 -3.00 9.94
CA ALA A 35 -7.41 -3.35 9.64
C ALA A 35 -6.41 -2.26 10.08
N ALA A 36 -6.86 -1.00 10.24
CA ALA A 36 -6.01 0.11 10.69
C ALA A 36 -5.76 0.13 12.21
N GLU A 37 -6.55 -0.61 12.98
CA GLU A 37 -6.41 -0.77 14.45
C GLU A 37 -5.84 -2.13 14.86
N ALA A 38 -5.38 -2.95 13.89
CA ALA A 38 -4.75 -4.23 14.18
C ALA A 38 -3.55 -4.02 15.11
N ALA A 39 -3.69 -4.58 16.29
CA ALA A 39 -2.79 -4.52 17.41
C ALA A 39 -1.35 -4.93 17.04
N VAL A 40 -0.39 -4.36 17.74
CA VAL A 40 1.00 -4.79 17.84
C VAL A 40 1.06 -6.33 17.84
N GLY A 41 1.33 -6.95 16.66
CA GLY A 41 1.57 -8.39 16.59
C GLY A 41 1.16 -9.13 15.32
N GLU A 42 0.19 -8.68 14.54
CA GLU A 42 -0.22 -9.39 13.32
C GLU A 42 0.19 -8.59 12.07
N ALA A 43 1.01 -9.22 11.22
CA ALA A 43 1.47 -8.59 10.00
C ALA A 43 0.34 -8.59 8.95
N LEU A 44 0.15 -7.45 8.28
CA LEU A 44 -0.75 -7.35 7.13
C LEU A 44 -0.19 -8.18 5.96
N GLN A 45 -1.05 -8.89 5.29
CA GLN A 45 -0.71 -9.46 3.99
C GLN A 45 -0.53 -8.35 2.95
N ILE A 46 0.31 -8.60 1.96
CA ILE A 46 0.62 -7.58 0.94
C ILE A 46 -0.64 -7.10 0.20
N ASP A 47 -1.58 -8.00 -0.07
CA ASP A 47 -2.85 -7.68 -0.73
C ASP A 47 -3.69 -6.69 0.09
N ASP A 48 -3.78 -6.90 1.41
CA ASP A 48 -4.52 -6.02 2.32
C ASP A 48 -3.83 -4.65 2.46
N LEU A 49 -2.49 -4.64 2.53
CA LEU A 49 -1.71 -3.42 2.52
C LEU A 49 -1.99 -2.59 1.26
N LEU A 50 -1.93 -3.23 0.07
CA LEU A 50 -2.13 -2.55 -1.20
C LEU A 50 -3.58 -2.05 -1.35
N ALA A 51 -4.57 -2.83 -0.90
CA ALA A 51 -5.97 -2.43 -0.91
C ALA A 51 -6.25 -1.21 0.01
N GLY A 52 -5.49 -1.08 1.11
CA GLY A 52 -5.64 0.00 2.09
C GLY A 52 -4.60 1.13 1.96
N ALA A 53 -3.75 1.12 0.93
CA ALA A 53 -2.53 1.93 0.87
C ALA A 53 -2.78 3.45 1.01
N ASP A 54 -3.82 3.99 0.37
CA ASP A 54 -4.19 5.41 0.49
C ASP A 54 -4.40 5.84 1.95
N SER A 55 -5.05 5.00 2.74
CA SER A 55 -5.37 5.27 4.15
C SER A 55 -4.20 5.00 5.10
N LEU A 56 -3.26 4.15 4.69
CA LEU A 56 -2.10 3.73 5.46
C LEU A 56 -0.84 4.55 5.15
N ALA A 57 -0.87 5.39 4.11
CA ALA A 57 0.25 6.25 3.75
C ALA A 57 0.69 7.13 4.92
N GLY A 58 1.98 7.14 5.21
CA GLY A 58 2.59 7.84 6.33
C GLY A 58 2.50 7.12 7.68
N LYS A 59 1.78 6.01 7.78
CA LYS A 59 1.64 5.25 9.02
C LYS A 59 2.68 4.13 9.13
N GLU A 60 2.95 3.74 10.36
CA GLU A 60 3.73 2.53 10.67
C GLU A 60 2.88 1.30 10.36
N VAL A 61 3.48 0.35 9.67
CA VAL A 61 2.84 -0.92 9.26
C VAL A 61 3.75 -2.10 9.59
N TRP A 62 3.13 -3.24 9.89
CA TRP A 62 3.75 -4.54 9.87
C TRP A 62 3.21 -5.28 8.67
N ILE A 63 4.09 -5.83 7.85
CA ILE A 63 3.71 -6.55 6.62
C ILE A 63 4.44 -7.88 6.53
N GLU A 64 3.84 -8.82 5.83
CA GLU A 64 4.42 -10.13 5.56
C GLU A 64 4.19 -10.53 4.10
N GLY A 65 5.20 -11.09 3.47
CA GLY A 65 5.09 -11.57 2.11
C GLY A 65 6.32 -12.34 1.66
N VAL A 66 6.22 -13.03 0.53
CA VAL A 66 7.36 -13.77 -0.05
C VAL A 66 8.33 -12.80 -0.73
N CYS A 67 9.58 -12.83 -0.33
CA CYS A 67 10.63 -12.02 -0.99
C CYS A 67 10.99 -12.65 -2.33
N THR A 68 10.61 -12.00 -3.43
CA THR A 68 10.86 -12.48 -4.79
C THR A 68 12.16 -11.93 -5.39
N HIS A 69 12.65 -10.81 -4.87
CA HIS A 69 13.85 -10.17 -5.41
C HIS A 69 14.54 -9.28 -4.38
N ALA A 70 15.87 -9.31 -4.38
CA ALA A 70 16.72 -8.32 -3.72
C ALA A 70 17.57 -7.60 -4.78
N CYS A 71 17.59 -6.27 -4.73
CA CYS A 71 18.28 -5.46 -5.73
C CYS A 71 19.80 -5.74 -5.74
N LYS A 72 20.36 -6.08 -6.89
CA LYS A 72 21.79 -6.42 -7.05
C LYS A 72 22.74 -5.26 -6.70
N HIS A 73 22.28 -4.02 -6.77
CA HIS A 73 23.05 -2.83 -6.44
C HIS A 73 22.92 -2.49 -4.94
N GLY A 74 23.63 -3.25 -4.10
CA GLY A 74 23.75 -2.99 -2.68
C GLY A 74 22.61 -3.51 -1.81
N ALA A 75 21.70 -4.32 -2.34
CA ALA A 75 20.56 -4.92 -1.62
C ALA A 75 19.76 -3.93 -0.77
N ARG A 76 19.62 -2.69 -1.24
CA ARG A 76 18.85 -1.64 -0.54
C ARG A 76 17.36 -1.72 -0.75
N LYS A 77 16.94 -2.56 -1.69
CA LYS A 77 15.52 -2.77 -2.01
C LYS A 77 15.26 -4.26 -2.10
N ILE A 78 14.16 -4.70 -1.53
CA ILE A 78 13.55 -6.00 -1.74
C ILE A 78 12.13 -5.83 -2.25
N PHE A 79 11.56 -6.91 -2.79
CA PHE A 79 10.19 -6.92 -3.29
C PHE A 79 9.46 -8.08 -2.63
N LEU A 80 8.38 -7.77 -1.92
CA LEU A 80 7.54 -8.75 -1.27
C LEU A 80 6.28 -8.95 -2.09
N MET A 81 5.96 -10.19 -2.38
CA MET A 81 4.80 -10.61 -3.14
C MET A 81 3.72 -11.14 -2.19
N GLY A 82 2.47 -10.79 -2.48
CA GLY A 82 1.27 -11.32 -1.84
C GLY A 82 0.76 -12.58 -2.52
N SER A 83 -0.53 -12.62 -2.84
CA SER A 83 -1.21 -13.78 -3.43
C SER A 83 -0.71 -14.12 -4.82
N ASP A 84 -0.29 -13.13 -5.60
CA ASP A 84 0.29 -13.33 -6.93
C ASP A 84 1.32 -12.23 -7.26
N ASP A 85 1.90 -12.34 -8.44
CA ASP A 85 2.98 -11.47 -8.87
C ASP A 85 2.54 -10.05 -9.29
N THR A 86 1.25 -9.79 -9.38
CA THR A 86 0.70 -8.43 -9.55
C THR A 86 0.54 -7.71 -8.21
N GLN A 87 0.46 -8.46 -7.11
CA GLN A 87 0.39 -7.98 -5.74
C GLN A 87 1.81 -7.92 -5.16
N THR A 88 2.56 -6.91 -5.54
CA THR A 88 3.96 -6.76 -5.13
C THR A 88 4.22 -5.37 -4.55
N ILE A 89 4.85 -5.31 -3.37
CA ILE A 89 5.30 -4.07 -2.73
C ILE A 89 6.83 -4.00 -2.70
N ARG A 90 7.37 -2.83 -3.03
CA ARG A 90 8.78 -2.51 -2.82
C ARG A 90 9.01 -2.17 -1.36
N VAL A 91 10.08 -2.72 -0.78
CA VAL A 91 10.56 -2.35 0.55
C VAL A 91 11.97 -1.78 0.44
N GLU A 92 12.18 -0.60 0.96
CA GLU A 92 13.47 0.07 0.99
C GLU A 92 14.12 -0.08 2.37
N SER A 93 15.42 -0.31 2.40
CA SER A 93 16.14 -0.57 3.66
C SER A 93 16.24 0.65 4.58
N GLY A 94 16.03 1.87 4.07
CA GLY A 94 16.11 3.08 4.87
C GLY A 94 17.41 3.15 5.67
N LYS A 95 17.27 3.32 6.98
CA LYS A 95 18.40 3.38 7.93
C LYS A 95 19.08 2.03 8.20
N LEU A 96 18.47 0.92 7.82
CA LEU A 96 19.08 -0.42 7.96
C LEU A 96 20.28 -0.62 7.02
N GLY A 97 20.39 0.21 5.98
CA GLY A 97 21.48 0.20 5.02
C GLY A 97 21.30 -0.83 3.92
N LYS A 98 21.15 -2.11 4.23
CA LYS A 98 20.94 -3.19 3.24
C LYS A 98 20.18 -4.37 3.85
N PHE A 99 19.51 -5.12 2.98
CA PHE A 99 18.91 -6.40 3.31
C PHE A 99 19.91 -7.54 3.14
N ASP A 100 19.69 -8.66 3.84
CA ASP A 100 20.42 -9.91 3.56
C ASP A 100 19.85 -10.53 2.26
N PRO A 101 20.67 -10.76 1.22
CA PRO A 101 20.19 -11.38 -0.01
C PRO A 101 19.63 -12.79 0.16
N GLN A 102 19.93 -13.46 1.28
CA GLN A 102 19.39 -14.80 1.60
C GLN A 102 17.88 -14.78 1.91
N CYS A 103 17.29 -13.60 2.12
CA CYS A 103 15.84 -13.47 2.28
C CYS A 103 15.05 -13.80 1.00
N VAL A 104 15.69 -13.83 -0.17
CA VAL A 104 15.02 -14.17 -1.44
C VAL A 104 14.54 -15.63 -1.42
N GLY A 105 13.25 -15.83 -1.68
CA GLY A 105 12.56 -17.11 -1.60
C GLY A 105 11.96 -17.42 -0.24
N SER A 106 12.20 -16.59 0.79
CA SER A 106 11.64 -16.75 2.13
C SER A 106 10.43 -15.85 2.33
N ILE A 107 9.61 -16.19 3.34
CA ILE A 107 8.63 -15.27 3.90
C ILE A 107 9.39 -14.25 4.73
N VAL A 108 9.20 -12.97 4.42
CA VAL A 108 9.84 -11.86 5.12
C VAL A 108 8.77 -11.02 5.81
N ARG A 109 8.99 -10.77 7.08
CA ARG A 109 8.16 -9.88 7.89
C ARG A 109 8.91 -8.55 8.08
N VAL A 110 8.25 -7.44 7.79
CA VAL A 110 8.84 -6.10 7.84
C VAL A 110 7.99 -5.18 8.69
N LYS A 111 8.64 -4.48 9.60
CA LYS A 111 8.11 -3.29 10.26
C LYS A 111 8.66 -2.04 9.56
N GLY A 112 7.81 -1.09 9.21
CA GLY A 112 8.25 0.13 8.54
C GLY A 112 7.16 1.18 8.38
N ILE A 113 7.49 2.23 7.68
CA ILE A 113 6.54 3.29 7.34
C ILE A 113 6.09 3.12 5.89
N LEU A 114 4.79 3.07 5.64
CA LEU A 114 4.27 3.09 4.29
C LEU A 114 4.43 4.50 3.71
N ARG A 115 5.13 4.61 2.60
CA ARG A 115 5.40 5.86 1.90
C ARG A 115 4.65 5.90 0.58
N GLU A 116 4.17 7.07 0.21
CA GLU A 116 3.63 7.36 -1.11
C GLU A 116 4.66 8.13 -1.93
N GLN A 117 4.92 7.66 -3.15
CA GLN A 117 5.66 8.40 -4.17
C GLN A 117 4.68 8.83 -5.25
N ARG A 118 4.47 10.13 -5.38
CA ARG A 118 3.65 10.69 -6.46
C ARG A 118 4.47 10.87 -7.72
N VAL A 119 3.88 10.50 -8.83
CA VAL A 119 4.40 10.76 -10.17
C VAL A 119 3.41 11.69 -10.85
N ASP A 120 3.78 12.94 -10.97
CA ASP A 120 3.06 14.00 -11.65
C ASP A 120 3.86 14.52 -12.86
N GLU A 121 3.41 15.56 -13.52
CA GLU A 121 4.13 16.13 -14.68
C GLU A 121 5.48 16.70 -14.29
N ASP A 122 5.62 17.34 -13.12
CA ASP A 122 6.89 17.90 -12.66
C ASP A 122 7.94 16.78 -12.45
N TYR A 123 7.50 15.65 -11.89
CA TYR A 123 8.35 14.46 -11.75
C TYR A 123 8.79 13.94 -13.13
N LEU A 124 7.87 13.86 -14.09
CA LEU A 124 8.16 13.37 -15.44
C LEU A 124 9.11 14.30 -16.21
N CYS A 125 8.92 15.60 -16.10
CA CYS A 125 9.84 16.60 -16.67
C CYS A 125 11.24 16.49 -16.07
N SER A 126 11.33 16.33 -14.75
CA SER A 126 12.61 16.13 -14.06
C SER A 126 13.31 14.85 -14.51
N TRP A 127 12.54 13.78 -14.74
CA TRP A 127 13.07 12.52 -15.24
C TRP A 127 13.55 12.64 -16.69
N GLU A 128 12.80 13.30 -17.57
CA GLU A 128 13.24 13.59 -18.95
C GLU A 128 14.57 14.36 -18.99
N GLU A 129 14.69 15.37 -18.12
CA GLU A 129 15.92 16.15 -18.02
C GLU A 129 17.12 15.29 -17.56
N GLN A 130 16.90 14.44 -16.54
CA GLN A 130 17.94 13.51 -16.09
C GLN A 130 18.38 12.55 -17.21
N VAL A 131 17.45 11.99 -17.96
CA VAL A 131 17.76 11.12 -19.10
C VAL A 131 18.54 11.86 -20.18
N ARG A 132 18.13 13.08 -20.50
CA ARG A 132 18.81 13.92 -21.49
C ARG A 132 20.23 14.25 -21.08
N THR A 133 20.47 14.56 -19.82
CA THR A 133 21.81 14.89 -19.30
C THR A 133 22.69 13.65 -19.14
N GLN A 134 22.12 12.51 -18.76
CA GLN A 134 22.85 11.23 -18.63
C GLN A 134 23.11 10.54 -19.96
N ALA A 135 22.39 10.85 -21.03
CA ALA A 135 22.65 10.33 -22.37
C ALA A 135 24.01 10.75 -22.92
N GLY A 136 24.68 11.76 -22.34
CA GLY A 136 26.05 12.14 -22.62
C GLY A 136 27.11 11.28 -21.92
N GLU A 137 26.74 10.54 -20.87
CA GLU A 137 27.62 9.63 -20.14
C GLU A 137 27.14 8.19 -20.35
N GLN A 138 27.79 7.47 -21.28
CA GLN A 138 27.50 6.04 -21.49
C GLN A 138 27.94 5.22 -20.27
N HIS A 139 27.07 5.11 -19.30
CA HIS A 139 27.14 4.06 -18.29
C HIS A 139 25.96 3.11 -18.44
N GLY A 140 26.30 1.93 -18.99
CA GLY A 140 25.60 0.67 -19.03
C GLY A 140 24.11 0.60 -18.60
N THR A 141 23.27 0.18 -19.52
CA THR A 141 22.03 -0.66 -19.41
C THR A 141 21.02 -0.41 -18.27
N THR A 142 21.12 0.60 -17.40
CA THR A 142 20.30 0.73 -16.19
C THR A 142 19.38 1.96 -16.16
N ALA A 143 19.27 2.74 -17.19
CA ALA A 143 18.30 3.85 -17.29
C ALA A 143 16.83 3.39 -17.17
N ALA A 144 16.59 2.08 -17.25
CA ALA A 144 15.26 1.49 -17.24
C ALA A 144 14.80 0.96 -15.87
N GLY A 145 15.61 1.04 -14.78
CA GLY A 145 15.26 0.39 -13.51
C GLY A 145 15.36 -1.14 -13.57
N CYS A 146 15.21 -1.85 -12.44
CA CYS A 146 15.16 -3.31 -12.45
C CYS A 146 13.75 -3.78 -12.86
N ASP A 147 13.68 -4.98 -13.46
CA ASP A 147 12.41 -5.53 -13.95
C ASP A 147 11.38 -5.72 -12.83
N SER A 148 11.83 -6.06 -11.61
CA SER A 148 10.95 -6.15 -10.44
C SER A 148 10.34 -4.80 -10.06
N GLU A 149 11.07 -3.70 -10.23
CA GLU A 149 10.55 -2.35 -9.96
C GLU A 149 9.52 -1.94 -11.02
N LYS A 150 9.79 -2.24 -12.30
CA LYS A 150 8.83 -2.01 -13.39
C LYS A 150 7.54 -2.79 -13.17
N LYS A 151 7.68 -4.08 -12.79
CA LYS A 151 6.55 -4.95 -12.49
C LYS A 151 5.70 -4.41 -11.33
N ALA A 152 6.33 -4.02 -10.22
CA ALA A 152 5.64 -3.44 -9.06
C ALA A 152 4.89 -2.13 -9.40
N ARG A 153 5.26 -1.44 -10.47
CA ARG A 153 4.59 -0.22 -10.97
C ARG A 153 3.64 -0.48 -12.14
N GLY A 154 3.48 -1.73 -12.58
CA GLY A 154 2.67 -2.08 -13.76
C GLY A 154 3.19 -1.45 -15.05
N GLU A 155 4.52 -1.34 -15.19
CA GLU A 155 5.16 -0.74 -16.37
C GLU A 155 5.44 -1.82 -17.43
N THR A 156 5.07 -1.56 -18.68
CA THR A 156 5.23 -2.48 -19.81
C THR A 156 6.14 -1.93 -20.91
N ALA A 157 6.35 -0.62 -20.94
CA ALA A 157 7.15 0.02 -21.99
C ALA A 157 8.65 -0.33 -21.86
N ALA A 158 9.28 -0.60 -23.01
CA ALA A 158 10.68 -1.03 -23.08
C ALA A 158 11.68 0.13 -23.04
N THR A 159 11.27 1.35 -23.46
CA THR A 159 12.14 2.54 -23.49
C THR A 159 11.73 3.54 -22.41
N VAL A 160 12.66 4.43 -22.06
CA VAL A 160 12.37 5.48 -21.06
C VAL A 160 11.30 6.43 -21.57
N GLU A 161 11.40 6.84 -22.82
CA GLU A 161 10.43 7.74 -23.47
C GLU A 161 9.03 7.09 -23.52
N GLY A 162 8.98 5.80 -23.85
CA GLY A 162 7.73 5.03 -23.83
C GLY A 162 7.12 4.93 -22.44
N ARG A 163 7.92 4.78 -21.39
CA ARG A 163 7.48 4.76 -20.00
C ARG A 163 6.92 6.12 -19.58
N ILE A 164 7.60 7.20 -19.92
CA ILE A 164 7.14 8.56 -19.61
C ILE A 164 5.81 8.85 -20.33
N ALA A 165 5.72 8.48 -21.62
CA ALA A 165 4.47 8.64 -22.36
C ALA A 165 3.31 7.83 -21.75
N ASP A 166 3.56 6.60 -21.31
CA ASP A 166 2.55 5.76 -20.65
C ASP A 166 2.10 6.36 -19.31
N PHE A 167 3.03 6.90 -18.51
CA PHE A 167 2.67 7.60 -17.28
C PHE A 167 1.82 8.84 -17.55
N ARG A 168 2.16 9.67 -18.54
CA ARG A 168 1.34 10.83 -18.90
C ARG A 168 -0.07 10.44 -19.29
N ARG A 169 -0.22 9.38 -20.07
CA ARG A 169 -1.54 8.84 -20.45
C ARG A 169 -2.33 8.42 -19.21
N LYS A 170 -1.73 7.61 -18.32
CA LYS A 170 -2.36 7.14 -17.08
C LYS A 170 -2.73 8.30 -16.13
N ILE A 171 -1.88 9.33 -16.03
CA ILE A 171 -2.16 10.55 -15.25
C ILE A 171 -3.37 11.28 -15.83
N ALA A 172 -3.43 11.44 -17.17
CA ALA A 172 -4.56 12.10 -17.82
C ALA A 172 -5.88 11.32 -17.61
N GLU A 173 -5.85 9.99 -17.73
CA GLU A 173 -6.99 9.11 -17.46
C GLU A 173 -7.47 9.25 -16.00
N ARG A 174 -6.55 9.20 -15.04
CA ARG A 174 -6.89 9.37 -13.62
C ARG A 174 -7.42 10.76 -13.30
N ASN A 175 -6.83 11.78 -13.89
CA ASN A 175 -7.30 13.15 -13.70
C ASN A 175 -8.72 13.33 -14.25
N ALA A 176 -9.04 12.75 -15.40
CA ALA A 176 -10.38 12.79 -15.96
C ALA A 176 -11.40 12.03 -15.10
N ALA A 177 -11.01 10.90 -14.51
CA ALA A 177 -11.89 10.05 -13.72
C ALA A 177 -12.05 10.52 -12.25
N GLU A 178 -10.98 11.00 -11.63
CA GLU A 178 -10.89 11.24 -10.17
C GLU A 178 -10.51 12.68 -9.80
N GLY A 179 -10.14 13.53 -10.77
CA GLY A 179 -9.61 14.87 -10.52
C GLY A 179 -8.21 14.88 -9.88
N LYS A 180 -7.45 13.78 -10.03
CA LYS A 180 -6.10 13.63 -9.47
C LYS A 180 -5.06 13.62 -10.59
N PRO A 181 -4.29 14.71 -10.80
CA PRO A 181 -3.31 14.83 -11.88
C PRO A 181 -1.97 14.16 -11.53
N TYR A 182 -1.99 12.98 -10.90
CA TYR A 182 -0.80 12.21 -10.51
C TYR A 182 -1.13 10.74 -10.35
N LEU A 183 -0.10 9.89 -10.39
CA LEU A 183 -0.17 8.49 -9.98
C LEU A 183 0.49 8.32 -8.61
N SER A 184 -0.06 7.44 -7.78
CA SER A 184 0.50 7.08 -6.48
C SER A 184 1.18 5.73 -6.56
N PHE A 185 2.44 5.65 -6.13
CA PHE A 185 3.17 4.41 -5.94
C PHE A 185 3.57 4.29 -4.48
N TYR A 186 3.25 3.16 -3.88
CA TYR A 186 3.53 2.91 -2.48
C TYR A 186 4.77 2.05 -2.32
N PHE A 187 5.50 2.28 -1.23
CA PHE A 187 6.60 1.45 -0.79
C PHE A 187 6.73 1.52 0.72
N VAL A 188 7.35 0.52 1.34
CA VAL A 188 7.62 0.52 2.77
C VAL A 188 9.07 0.91 3.01
N GLU A 189 9.31 1.94 3.82
CA GLU A 189 10.63 2.27 4.36
C GLU A 189 10.84 1.46 5.64
N ALA A 190 11.68 0.42 5.57
CA ALA A 190 11.87 -0.52 6.65
C ALA A 190 12.57 0.11 7.87
N GLN A 191 12.07 -0.24 9.04
CA GLN A 191 12.68 0.04 10.35
C GLN A 191 13.31 -1.22 10.95
N SER A 192 12.72 -2.38 10.69
CA SER A 192 13.26 -3.70 11.00
C SER A 192 12.68 -4.75 10.06
N TYR A 193 13.35 -5.89 9.96
CA TYR A 193 12.84 -7.04 9.22
C TYR A 193 13.35 -8.34 9.84
N GLU A 194 12.61 -9.40 9.60
CA GLU A 194 12.98 -10.77 9.96
C GLU A 194 12.55 -11.74 8.86
N PHE A 195 13.21 -12.86 8.74
CA PHE A 195 12.83 -13.95 7.84
C PHE A 195 13.34 -15.29 8.40
N ASP A 196 12.57 -16.34 8.14
CA ASP A 196 12.96 -17.70 8.50
C ASP A 196 13.95 -18.25 7.48
N ARG A 197 14.99 -18.90 7.99
CA ARG A 197 16.05 -19.55 7.18
C ARG A 197 15.70 -21.00 6.90
#